data_46c9257f09e348e33fdfd064306c7e06
#
_entry.id   46c9257f09e348e33fdfd064306c7e06
#
_cell.length_a   1.000
_cell.length_b   1.000
_cell.length_c   1.000
_cell.angle_alpha   90.00
_cell.angle_beta   90.00
_cell.angle_gamma   90.00
#
_symmetry.space_group_name_H-M   'P 1'
#
loop_
_entity.id
_entity.type
_entity.pdbx_description
1 polymer ?
#
loop_
_entity_poly.entity_id
_entity_poly.type
_entity_poly.pdbx_seq_one_letter_code
_entity_poly.pdbx_strand_id
1 'polypeptide(L)'
;METNSPMSHGHSALWRQAGLRLLPSIVVAIAGIVLASSFGSVSRGGIDERLLSLLGVVVFTCFAIIVLLSVTKTLRHVLADTRLSIGHAAVIQFVVRIVGYVAILLETLSLLGVSVGSLVVGGAALGIILGVAAQQALSNIFASFVLIAARPFAAGDRVTINAGGFGRAYSGQLKEVGLTHTRLKEEDGTVVLLPNSALLQWAAISPQKNNNNDRK
;
A
#
# COMPACT_ATOMS: atom_id res chain seq x y z
N MET A 1 -10.14 5.53 -41.63
CA MET A 1 -8.90 4.86 -41.12
C MET A 1 -9.06 4.76 -39.63
N GLU A 2 -9.71 3.67 -39.17
CA GLU A 2 -9.95 3.40 -37.76
C GLU A 2 -8.71 2.75 -37.17
N THR A 3 -8.03 3.44 -36.25
CA THR A 3 -6.96 2.86 -35.44
C THR A 3 -7.59 2.08 -34.28
N ASN A 4 -7.83 0.80 -34.51
CA ASN A 4 -8.17 -0.16 -33.48
C ASN A 4 -7.02 -0.27 -32.48
N SER A 5 -7.19 0.26 -31.26
CA SER A 5 -6.23 0.12 -30.17
C SER A 5 -6.40 -1.26 -29.52
N PRO A 6 -5.38 -2.13 -29.54
CA PRO A 6 -5.49 -3.51 -28.99
C PRO A 6 -5.29 -3.60 -27.47
N MET A 7 -5.37 -2.50 -26.71
CA MET A 7 -4.97 -2.47 -25.29
C MET A 7 -6.08 -2.74 -24.26
N SER A 8 -7.35 -2.85 -24.66
CA SER A 8 -8.46 -3.01 -23.70
C SER A 8 -8.80 -4.48 -23.33
N HIS A 9 -8.38 -5.45 -24.12
CA HIS A 9 -8.79 -6.85 -23.93
C HIS A 9 -7.92 -7.65 -22.94
N GLY A 10 -6.70 -7.21 -22.64
CA GLY A 10 -5.80 -7.90 -21.73
C GLY A 10 -6.20 -7.77 -20.25
N HIS A 11 -6.69 -6.62 -19.85
CA HIS A 11 -7.03 -6.34 -18.46
C HIS A 11 -8.25 -7.14 -17.97
N SER A 12 -9.30 -7.24 -18.78
CA SER A 12 -10.51 -7.98 -18.41
C SER A 12 -10.26 -9.49 -18.24
N ALA A 13 -9.36 -10.06 -19.02
CA ALA A 13 -9.00 -11.48 -18.93
C ALA A 13 -8.21 -11.79 -17.66
N LEU A 14 -7.30 -10.93 -17.24
CA LEU A 14 -6.52 -11.09 -16.00
C LEU A 14 -7.41 -11.01 -14.75
N TRP A 15 -8.34 -10.05 -14.71
CA TRP A 15 -9.29 -9.93 -13.60
C TRP A 15 -10.25 -11.11 -13.52
N ARG A 16 -10.70 -11.64 -14.66
CA ARG A 16 -11.55 -12.84 -14.70
C ARG A 16 -10.79 -14.10 -14.23
N GLN A 17 -9.53 -14.27 -14.64
CA GLN A 17 -8.72 -15.42 -14.20
C GLN A 17 -8.35 -15.31 -12.72
N ALA A 18 -8.06 -14.11 -12.22
CA ALA A 18 -7.83 -13.88 -10.80
C ALA A 18 -9.09 -14.17 -9.98
N GLY A 19 -10.26 -13.67 -10.39
CA GLY A 19 -11.55 -13.92 -9.75
C GLY A 19 -11.92 -15.41 -9.71
N LEU A 20 -11.74 -16.14 -10.81
CA LEU A 20 -12.02 -17.56 -10.90
C LEU A 20 -11.17 -18.42 -9.94
N ARG A 21 -9.96 -17.96 -9.58
CA ARG A 21 -9.08 -18.66 -8.62
C ARG A 21 -9.32 -18.21 -7.18
N LEU A 22 -9.69 -16.96 -6.96
CA LEU A 22 -9.90 -16.38 -5.62
C LEU A 22 -11.25 -16.80 -5.03
N LEU A 23 -12.32 -16.79 -5.83
CA LEU A 23 -13.67 -17.13 -5.36
C LEU A 23 -13.77 -18.52 -4.68
N PRO A 24 -13.31 -19.61 -5.29
CA PRO A 24 -13.41 -20.93 -4.63
C PRO A 24 -12.55 -20.98 -3.37
N SER A 25 -11.38 -20.35 -3.35
CA SER A 25 -10.51 -20.34 -2.16
C SER A 25 -11.15 -19.54 -1.01
N ILE A 26 -11.80 -18.43 -1.30
CA ILE A 26 -12.54 -17.62 -0.32
C ILE A 26 -13.74 -18.43 0.23
N VAL A 27 -14.50 -19.08 -0.65
CA VAL A 27 -15.66 -19.89 -0.23
C VAL A 27 -15.22 -21.03 0.70
N VAL A 28 -14.12 -21.71 0.39
CA VAL A 28 -13.61 -22.80 1.23
C VAL A 28 -13.03 -22.26 2.55
N ALA A 29 -12.38 -21.09 2.55
CA ALA A 29 -11.92 -20.44 3.77
C ALA A 29 -13.10 -20.05 4.68
N ILE A 30 -14.17 -19.48 4.13
CA ILE A 30 -15.40 -19.17 4.87
C ILE A 30 -16.05 -20.47 5.41
N ALA A 31 -16.13 -21.52 4.59
CA ALA A 31 -16.65 -22.81 5.02
C ALA A 31 -15.83 -23.40 6.17
N GLY A 32 -14.51 -23.24 6.15
CA GLY A 32 -13.61 -23.63 7.25
C GLY A 32 -13.91 -22.88 8.55
N ILE A 33 -14.15 -21.56 8.48
CA ILE A 33 -14.55 -20.74 9.65
C ILE A 33 -15.90 -21.23 10.19
N VAL A 34 -16.91 -21.39 9.32
CA VAL A 34 -18.24 -21.85 9.71
C VAL A 34 -18.15 -23.22 10.35
N LEU A 35 -17.38 -24.14 9.77
CA LEU A 35 -17.18 -25.47 10.34
C LEU A 35 -16.54 -25.38 11.73
N ALA A 36 -15.46 -24.65 11.89
CA ALA A 36 -14.75 -24.49 13.16
C ALA A 36 -15.64 -23.82 14.23
N SER A 37 -16.42 -22.80 13.86
CA SER A 37 -17.30 -22.07 14.78
C SER A 37 -18.57 -22.84 15.16
N SER A 38 -19.10 -23.69 14.27
CA SER A 38 -20.34 -24.45 14.49
C SER A 38 -20.16 -25.60 15.47
N PHE A 39 -18.95 -26.17 15.55
CA PHE A 39 -18.66 -27.29 16.47
C PHE A 39 -18.10 -26.85 17.84
N GLY A 40 -18.12 -25.53 18.13
CA GLY A 40 -17.67 -24.97 19.40
C GLY A 40 -16.15 -24.87 19.52
N SER A 41 -15.69 -24.36 20.67
CA SER A 41 -14.24 -24.27 20.91
C SER A 41 -13.66 -25.67 21.09
N VAL A 42 -12.48 -25.92 20.49
CA VAL A 42 -11.72 -27.18 20.58
C VAL A 42 -11.57 -27.66 22.03
N SER A 43 -11.79 -26.81 23.04
CA SER A 43 -11.59 -27.13 24.46
C SER A 43 -12.81 -27.74 25.18
N ARG A 44 -14.03 -27.75 24.61
CA ARG A 44 -15.25 -28.08 25.36
C ARG A 44 -16.04 -29.27 24.85
N GLY A 45 -15.73 -29.84 23.68
CA GLY A 45 -16.49 -30.95 23.06
C GLY A 45 -15.91 -32.33 23.35
N GLY A 46 -16.65 -33.39 22.92
CA GLY A 46 -16.15 -34.76 22.83
C GLY A 46 -14.98 -34.89 21.86
N ILE A 47 -14.35 -36.09 21.81
CA ILE A 47 -13.20 -36.34 20.95
C ILE A 47 -13.53 -36.06 19.47
N ASP A 48 -14.71 -36.49 19.03
CA ASP A 48 -15.17 -36.33 17.65
C ASP A 48 -15.39 -34.86 17.28
N GLU A 49 -15.97 -34.06 18.18
CA GLU A 49 -16.18 -32.63 17.99
C GLU A 49 -14.85 -31.85 17.93
N ARG A 50 -13.89 -32.24 18.77
CA ARG A 50 -12.55 -31.68 18.76
C ARG A 50 -11.82 -31.98 17.45
N LEU A 51 -11.91 -33.18 16.92
CA LEU A 51 -11.29 -33.58 15.66
C LEU A 51 -11.90 -32.79 14.48
N LEU A 52 -13.24 -32.63 14.44
CA LEU A 52 -13.91 -31.84 13.41
C LEU A 52 -13.51 -30.35 13.48
N SER A 53 -13.45 -29.79 14.68
CA SER A 53 -13.04 -28.41 14.89
C SER A 53 -11.60 -28.19 14.46
N LEU A 54 -10.67 -29.08 14.82
CA LEU A 54 -9.28 -29.02 14.38
C LEU A 54 -9.16 -29.13 12.86
N LEU A 55 -9.92 -30.03 12.24
CA LEU A 55 -9.97 -30.14 10.78
C LEU A 55 -10.43 -28.83 10.14
N GLY A 56 -11.48 -28.20 10.70
CA GLY A 56 -11.95 -26.89 10.26
C GLY A 56 -10.88 -25.80 10.35
N VAL A 57 -10.14 -25.74 11.45
CA VAL A 57 -9.03 -24.80 11.64
C VAL A 57 -7.91 -25.02 10.60
N VAL A 58 -7.52 -26.27 10.36
CA VAL A 58 -6.51 -26.61 9.35
C VAL A 58 -6.97 -26.23 7.96
N VAL A 59 -8.21 -26.57 7.59
CA VAL A 59 -8.78 -26.20 6.30
C VAL A 59 -8.82 -24.69 6.14
N PHE A 60 -9.32 -23.95 7.14
CA PHE A 60 -9.33 -22.50 7.12
C PHE A 60 -7.92 -21.93 6.89
N THR A 61 -6.96 -22.35 7.73
CA THR A 61 -5.58 -21.81 7.68
C THR A 61 -4.93 -22.07 6.33
N CYS A 62 -5.04 -23.28 5.78
CA CYS A 62 -4.50 -23.64 4.48
C CYS A 62 -5.09 -22.76 3.36
N PHE A 63 -6.42 -22.63 3.32
CA PHE A 63 -7.08 -21.86 2.28
C PHE A 63 -6.90 -20.35 2.45
N ALA A 64 -6.85 -19.83 3.68
CA ALA A 64 -6.54 -18.44 3.94
C ALA A 64 -5.13 -18.06 3.44
N ILE A 65 -4.14 -18.93 3.65
CA ILE A 65 -2.80 -18.76 3.09
C ILE A 65 -2.82 -18.77 1.54
N ILE A 66 -3.56 -19.69 0.93
CA ILE A 66 -3.70 -19.75 -0.53
C ILE A 66 -4.33 -18.46 -1.07
N VAL A 67 -5.38 -17.94 -0.41
CA VAL A 67 -6.00 -16.67 -0.77
C VAL A 67 -4.99 -15.53 -0.66
N LEU A 68 -4.26 -15.44 0.46
CA LEU A 68 -3.25 -14.39 0.67
C LEU A 68 -2.16 -14.42 -0.41
N LEU A 69 -1.64 -15.61 -0.72
CA LEU A 69 -0.63 -15.77 -1.77
C LEU A 69 -1.18 -15.42 -3.16
N SER A 70 -2.44 -15.74 -3.44
CA SER A 70 -3.11 -15.41 -4.70
C SER A 70 -3.34 -13.91 -4.83
N VAL A 71 -3.83 -13.25 -3.76
CA VAL A 71 -4.02 -11.79 -3.71
C VAL A 71 -2.69 -11.07 -3.93
N THR A 72 -1.63 -11.49 -3.24
CA THR A 72 -0.31 -10.86 -3.37
C THR A 72 0.32 -11.06 -4.75
N LYS A 73 0.07 -12.20 -5.42
CA LYS A 73 0.47 -12.41 -6.80
C LYS A 73 -0.28 -11.50 -7.77
N THR A 74 -1.61 -11.42 -7.63
CA THR A 74 -2.45 -10.54 -8.45
C THR A 74 -2.05 -9.07 -8.26
N LEU A 75 -1.82 -8.65 -7.01
CA LEU A 75 -1.36 -7.30 -6.69
C LEU A 75 -0.03 -6.97 -7.40
N ARG A 76 0.91 -7.92 -7.42
CA ARG A 76 2.17 -7.74 -8.13
C ARG A 76 1.98 -7.52 -9.63
N HIS A 77 1.09 -8.27 -10.28
CA HIS A 77 0.82 -8.10 -11.71
C HIS A 77 0.16 -6.76 -12.00
N VAL A 78 -0.83 -6.37 -11.19
CA VAL A 78 -1.50 -5.06 -11.34
C VAL A 78 -0.52 -3.90 -11.14
N LEU A 79 0.35 -3.99 -10.13
CA LEU A 79 1.36 -2.95 -9.86
C LEU A 79 2.47 -2.92 -10.92
N ALA A 80 2.81 -4.06 -11.54
CA ALA A 80 3.80 -4.11 -12.62
C ALA A 80 3.32 -3.44 -13.90
N ASP A 81 2.01 -3.46 -14.18
CA ASP A 81 1.39 -2.78 -15.32
C ASP A 81 1.26 -1.25 -15.11
N THR A 82 1.33 -0.81 -13.86
CA THR A 82 1.40 0.62 -13.57
C THR A 82 2.87 1.07 -13.68
N ARG A 83 3.11 2.32 -14.12
CA ARG A 83 4.46 2.91 -14.25
C ARG A 83 5.21 3.06 -12.89
N LEU A 84 4.75 2.37 -11.86
CA LEU A 84 5.41 2.31 -10.56
C LEU A 84 6.72 1.52 -10.70
N SER A 85 7.81 2.04 -10.13
CA SER A 85 9.08 1.31 -10.14
C SER A 85 8.92 -0.04 -9.41
N ILE A 86 9.63 -1.05 -9.89
CA ILE A 86 9.60 -2.43 -9.36
C ILE A 86 9.77 -2.46 -7.83
N GLY A 87 10.55 -1.53 -7.28
CA GLY A 87 10.77 -1.41 -5.82
C GLY A 87 9.50 -1.09 -5.02
N HIS A 88 8.64 -0.20 -5.52
CA HIS A 88 7.41 0.18 -4.81
C HIS A 88 6.41 -0.98 -4.76
N ALA A 89 6.28 -1.74 -5.85
CA ALA A 89 5.42 -2.91 -5.91
C ALA A 89 5.85 -3.99 -4.91
N ALA A 90 7.16 -4.20 -4.76
CA ALA A 90 7.71 -5.17 -3.81
C ALA A 90 7.42 -4.79 -2.35
N VAL A 91 7.56 -3.51 -1.98
CA VAL A 91 7.27 -3.03 -0.62
C VAL A 91 5.79 -3.18 -0.28
N ILE A 92 4.88 -2.78 -1.19
CA ILE A 92 3.43 -2.92 -0.99
C ILE A 92 3.07 -4.39 -0.80
N GLN A 93 3.59 -5.27 -1.66
CA GLN A 93 3.37 -6.71 -1.55
C GLN A 93 3.87 -7.28 -0.23
N PHE A 94 5.04 -6.84 0.24
CA PHE A 94 5.62 -7.26 1.52
C PHE A 94 4.73 -6.85 2.70
N VAL A 95 4.27 -5.60 2.74
CA VAL A 95 3.38 -5.10 3.79
C VAL A 95 2.06 -5.87 3.81
N VAL A 96 1.40 -6.02 2.65
CA VAL A 96 0.15 -6.78 2.54
C VAL A 96 0.33 -8.22 3.02
N ARG A 97 1.47 -8.84 2.70
CA ARG A 97 1.77 -10.21 3.13
C ARG A 97 1.96 -10.32 4.64
N ILE A 98 2.71 -9.40 5.26
CA ILE A 98 2.90 -9.40 6.73
C ILE A 98 1.57 -9.20 7.44
N VAL A 99 0.80 -8.17 7.06
CA VAL A 99 -0.52 -7.90 7.66
C VAL A 99 -1.44 -9.10 7.49
N GLY A 100 -1.45 -9.71 6.30
CA GLY A 100 -2.24 -10.90 6.03
C GLY A 100 -1.85 -12.11 6.89
N TYR A 101 -0.56 -12.38 7.06
CA TYR A 101 -0.13 -13.48 7.94
C TYR A 101 -0.47 -13.24 9.41
N VAL A 102 -0.34 -12.00 9.90
CA VAL A 102 -0.74 -11.64 11.26
C VAL A 102 -2.25 -11.85 11.45
N ALA A 103 -3.06 -11.41 10.50
CA ALA A 103 -4.51 -11.63 10.54
C ALA A 103 -4.89 -13.12 10.55
N ILE A 104 -4.27 -13.93 9.68
CA ILE A 104 -4.48 -15.38 9.64
C ILE A 104 -4.07 -16.03 10.97
N LEU A 105 -2.94 -15.62 11.54
CA LEU A 105 -2.46 -16.13 12.82
C LEU A 105 -3.46 -15.84 13.95
N LEU A 106 -3.92 -14.60 14.07
CA LEU A 106 -4.87 -14.19 15.10
C LEU A 106 -6.19 -14.95 14.97
N GLU A 107 -6.71 -15.08 13.75
CA GLU A 107 -7.94 -15.82 13.50
C GLU A 107 -7.77 -17.32 13.80
N THR A 108 -6.66 -17.92 13.40
CA THR A 108 -6.34 -19.32 13.70
C THR A 108 -6.28 -19.56 15.22
N LEU A 109 -5.64 -18.67 15.99
CA LEU A 109 -5.58 -18.74 17.44
C LEU A 109 -6.97 -18.59 18.07
N SER A 110 -7.79 -17.68 17.54
CA SER A 110 -9.18 -17.49 17.96
C SER A 110 -10.01 -18.75 17.77
N LEU A 111 -9.91 -19.38 16.60
CA LEU A 111 -10.60 -20.65 16.30
C LEU A 111 -10.12 -21.81 17.19
N LEU A 112 -8.88 -21.80 17.64
CA LEU A 112 -8.35 -22.76 18.61
C LEU A 112 -8.82 -22.49 20.05
N GLY A 113 -9.62 -21.42 20.28
CA GLY A 113 -10.12 -21.04 21.58
C GLY A 113 -9.12 -20.25 22.44
N VAL A 114 -8.01 -19.79 21.84
CA VAL A 114 -7.07 -18.91 22.53
C VAL A 114 -7.66 -17.50 22.60
N SER A 115 -7.66 -16.90 23.80
CA SER A 115 -8.09 -15.51 23.96
C SER A 115 -7.08 -14.57 23.28
N VAL A 116 -7.43 -14.09 22.09
CA VAL A 116 -6.58 -13.15 21.31
C VAL A 116 -6.66 -11.71 21.82
N GLY A 117 -7.57 -11.40 22.74
CA GLY A 117 -7.75 -10.05 23.26
C GLY A 117 -6.48 -9.44 23.84
N SER A 118 -5.75 -10.19 24.66
CA SER A 118 -4.46 -9.74 25.23
C SER A 118 -3.37 -9.55 24.16
N LEU A 119 -3.36 -10.38 23.13
CA LEU A 119 -2.44 -10.26 21.99
C LEU A 119 -2.76 -9.01 21.14
N VAL A 120 -4.06 -8.72 20.94
CA VAL A 120 -4.49 -7.51 20.24
C VAL A 120 -4.10 -6.25 21.02
N VAL A 121 -4.32 -6.24 22.35
CA VAL A 121 -3.91 -5.10 23.21
C VAL A 121 -2.40 -4.92 23.20
N GLY A 122 -1.62 -5.98 23.36
CA GLY A 122 -0.15 -5.93 23.27
C GLY A 122 0.31 -5.50 21.87
N GLY A 123 -0.32 -6.02 20.82
CA GLY A 123 -0.05 -5.64 19.43
C GLY A 123 -0.39 -4.18 19.14
N ALA A 124 -1.46 -3.63 19.76
CA ALA A 124 -1.80 -2.22 19.63
C ALA A 124 -0.71 -1.31 20.23
N ALA A 125 -0.16 -1.67 21.39
CA ALA A 125 0.96 -0.94 21.98
C ALA A 125 2.21 -0.94 21.09
N LEU A 126 2.57 -2.10 20.52
CA LEU A 126 3.63 -2.20 19.51
C LEU A 126 3.30 -1.38 18.25
N GLY A 127 2.04 -1.39 17.82
CA GLY A 127 1.56 -0.60 16.68
C GLY A 127 1.76 0.90 16.87
N ILE A 128 1.53 1.42 18.08
CA ILE A 128 1.78 2.83 18.42
C ILE A 128 3.28 3.15 18.29
N ILE A 129 4.15 2.30 18.84
CA ILE A 129 5.61 2.48 18.77
C ILE A 129 6.07 2.47 17.29
N LEU A 130 5.61 1.50 16.51
CA LEU A 130 5.93 1.42 15.08
C LEU A 130 5.35 2.61 14.30
N GLY A 131 4.15 3.07 14.66
CA GLY A 131 3.52 4.25 14.07
C GLY A 131 4.34 5.52 14.30
N VAL A 132 4.83 5.73 15.51
CA VAL A 132 5.73 6.85 15.83
C VAL A 132 7.05 6.72 15.06
N ALA A 133 7.64 5.53 15.00
CA ALA A 133 8.87 5.29 14.22
C ALA A 133 8.66 5.54 12.71
N ALA A 134 7.47 5.25 12.18
CA ALA A 134 7.13 5.45 10.76
C ALA A 134 6.58 6.85 10.45
N GLN A 135 6.35 7.71 11.44
CA GLN A 135 5.64 8.99 11.30
C GLN A 135 6.22 9.89 10.20
N GLN A 136 7.54 9.99 10.10
CA GLN A 136 8.20 10.82 9.09
C GLN A 136 7.94 10.30 7.67
N ALA A 137 7.98 9.00 7.47
CA ALA A 137 7.72 8.39 6.16
C ALA A 137 6.24 8.58 5.77
N LEU A 138 5.31 8.35 6.70
CA LEU A 138 3.89 8.55 6.49
C LEU A 138 3.56 10.01 6.19
N SER A 139 4.17 10.96 6.91
CA SER A 139 4.00 12.40 6.66
C SER A 139 4.38 12.78 5.22
N ASN A 140 5.48 12.23 4.68
CA ASN A 140 5.86 12.47 3.30
C ASN A 140 4.88 11.87 2.28
N ILE A 141 4.32 10.69 2.57
CA ILE A 141 3.32 10.04 1.71
C ILE A 141 2.03 10.86 1.71
N PHE A 142 1.50 11.25 2.87
CA PHE A 142 0.31 12.11 2.96
C PHE A 142 0.53 13.46 2.29
N ALA A 143 1.72 14.05 2.46
CA ALA A 143 2.09 15.27 1.77
C ALA A 143 2.03 15.11 0.24
N SER A 144 2.48 13.98 -0.31
CA SER A 144 2.39 13.75 -1.74
C SER A 144 0.94 13.68 -2.23
N PHE A 145 0.04 13.04 -1.47
CA PHE A 145 -1.39 13.05 -1.83
C PHE A 145 -1.98 14.46 -1.86
N VAL A 146 -1.64 15.29 -0.88
CA VAL A 146 -2.09 16.70 -0.85
C VAL A 146 -1.53 17.47 -2.04
N LEU A 147 -0.24 17.34 -2.33
CA LEU A 147 0.41 18.02 -3.46
C LEU A 147 -0.19 17.58 -4.81
N ILE A 148 -0.48 16.30 -5.00
CA ILE A 148 -1.11 15.78 -6.21
C ILE A 148 -2.57 16.19 -6.33
N ALA A 149 -3.32 16.23 -5.23
CA ALA A 149 -4.74 16.60 -5.22
C ALA A 149 -4.95 18.10 -5.40
N ALA A 150 -4.22 18.91 -4.64
CA ALA A 150 -4.32 20.37 -4.69
C ALA A 150 -3.63 20.97 -5.93
N ARG A 151 -2.64 20.27 -6.50
CA ARG A 151 -1.86 20.68 -7.68
C ARG A 151 -1.41 22.14 -7.64
N PRO A 152 -0.76 22.59 -6.56
CA PRO A 152 -0.28 23.99 -6.49
C PRO A 152 0.75 24.29 -7.57
N PHE A 153 1.37 23.27 -8.14
CA PHE A 153 2.31 23.30 -9.27
C PHE A 153 2.24 22.00 -10.07
N ALA A 154 2.64 22.04 -11.32
CA ALA A 154 2.68 20.90 -12.24
C ALA A 154 4.13 20.52 -12.59
N ALA A 155 4.31 19.27 -13.05
CA ALA A 155 5.59 18.84 -13.62
C ALA A 155 5.92 19.72 -14.84
N GLY A 156 7.14 20.27 -14.87
CA GLY A 156 7.57 21.22 -15.88
C GLY A 156 7.58 22.66 -15.43
N ASP A 157 6.85 23.03 -14.37
CA ASP A 157 6.82 24.38 -13.85
C ASP A 157 8.18 24.79 -13.28
N ARG A 158 8.54 26.06 -13.47
CA ARG A 158 9.66 26.70 -12.78
C ARG A 158 9.17 27.24 -11.46
N VAL A 159 9.78 26.78 -10.38
CA VAL A 159 9.41 27.15 -9.01
C VAL A 159 10.63 27.56 -8.22
N THR A 160 10.44 28.53 -7.33
CA THR A 160 11.42 28.84 -6.29
C THR A 160 10.84 28.38 -4.96
N ILE A 161 11.55 27.50 -4.28
CA ILE A 161 11.14 26.88 -3.04
C ILE A 161 12.03 27.44 -1.94
N ASN A 162 11.48 28.33 -1.12
CA ASN A 162 12.14 28.88 0.05
C ASN A 162 11.89 27.93 1.23
N ALA A 163 12.65 26.86 1.30
CA ALA A 163 12.50 25.89 2.38
C ALA A 163 13.28 26.37 3.60
N GLY A 164 12.57 26.98 4.55
CA GLY A 164 13.17 27.55 5.77
C GLY A 164 14.03 26.60 6.59
N GLY A 165 13.77 25.27 6.52
CA GLY A 165 14.55 24.25 7.22
C GLY A 165 15.83 23.77 6.51
N PHE A 166 16.03 24.13 5.23
CA PHE A 166 17.19 23.70 4.43
C PHE A 166 18.28 24.77 4.26
N GLY A 167 18.10 25.93 4.88
CA GLY A 167 19.12 27.00 4.93
C GLY A 167 19.33 27.77 3.63
N ARG A 168 18.76 27.35 2.48
CA ARG A 168 18.83 28.06 1.20
C ARG A 168 17.55 27.91 0.39
N ALA A 169 17.32 28.84 -0.53
CA ALA A 169 16.29 28.71 -1.54
C ALA A 169 16.76 27.76 -2.67
N TYR A 170 15.84 26.97 -3.17
CA TYR A 170 16.04 26.11 -4.34
C TYR A 170 15.20 26.62 -5.49
N SER A 171 15.84 26.94 -6.61
CA SER A 171 15.16 27.44 -7.82
C SER A 171 15.43 26.50 -8.97
N GLY A 172 14.38 26.09 -9.69
CA GLY A 172 14.56 25.20 -10.82
C GLY A 172 13.25 24.71 -11.41
N GLN A 173 13.37 23.73 -12.29
CA GLN A 173 12.23 23.06 -12.93
C GLN A 173 11.79 21.85 -12.12
N LEU A 174 10.52 21.81 -11.72
CA LEU A 174 9.92 20.64 -11.09
C LEU A 174 9.83 19.51 -12.11
N LYS A 175 10.43 18.37 -11.81
CA LYS A 175 10.40 17.18 -12.69
C LYS A 175 9.25 16.27 -12.38
N GLU A 176 9.10 15.90 -11.11
CA GLU A 176 8.01 15.03 -10.66
C GLU A 176 7.78 15.15 -9.15
N VAL A 177 6.56 14.91 -8.73
CA VAL A 177 6.21 14.67 -7.33
C VAL A 177 6.17 13.16 -7.13
N GLY A 178 7.17 12.62 -6.44
CA GLY A 178 7.23 11.21 -6.08
C GLY A 178 6.42 10.90 -4.81
N LEU A 179 6.46 9.64 -4.37
CA LEU A 179 5.71 9.19 -3.20
C LEU A 179 6.18 9.85 -1.89
N THR A 180 7.47 10.12 -1.75
CA THR A 180 8.06 10.68 -0.52
C THR A 180 8.86 11.95 -0.76
N HIS A 181 9.35 12.17 -1.99
CA HIS A 181 10.19 13.29 -2.37
C HIS A 181 9.75 13.86 -3.70
N THR A 182 9.85 15.18 -3.81
CA THR A 182 9.71 15.92 -5.06
C THR A 182 11.09 16.14 -5.67
N ARG A 183 11.22 15.91 -6.99
CA ARG A 183 12.45 16.14 -7.76
C ARG A 183 12.43 17.52 -8.40
N LEU A 184 13.39 18.34 -8.03
CA LEU A 184 13.65 19.66 -8.62
C LEU A 184 14.97 19.62 -9.39
N LYS A 185 14.99 20.07 -10.64
CA LYS A 185 16.22 20.26 -11.42
C LYS A 185 16.61 21.72 -11.42
N GLU A 186 17.73 22.08 -10.77
CA GLU A 186 18.29 23.42 -10.77
C GLU A 186 18.87 23.79 -12.14
N GLU A 187 19.19 25.07 -12.36
CA GLU A 187 19.68 25.57 -13.66
C GLU A 187 21.09 25.05 -14.00
N ASP A 188 21.90 24.75 -12.99
CA ASP A 188 23.20 24.09 -13.15
C ASP A 188 23.12 22.61 -13.52
N GLY A 189 21.89 22.05 -13.62
CA GLY A 189 21.64 20.66 -13.92
C GLY A 189 21.56 19.76 -12.70
N THR A 190 21.84 20.25 -11.51
CA THR A 190 21.75 19.50 -10.24
C THR A 190 20.30 19.07 -9.99
N VAL A 191 20.11 17.81 -9.59
CA VAL A 191 18.79 17.30 -9.18
C VAL A 191 18.73 17.26 -7.66
N VAL A 192 17.83 18.08 -7.10
CA VAL A 192 17.58 18.17 -5.67
C VAL A 192 16.33 17.35 -5.32
N LEU A 193 16.44 16.51 -4.29
CA LEU A 193 15.33 15.73 -3.74
C LEU A 193 14.82 16.42 -2.47
N LEU A 194 13.61 16.93 -2.52
CA LEU A 194 12.98 17.65 -1.41
C LEU A 194 11.90 16.77 -0.78
N PRO A 195 11.93 16.50 0.54
CA PRO A 195 10.87 15.77 1.21
C PRO A 195 9.51 16.46 1.03
N ASN A 196 8.46 15.69 0.68
CA ASN A 196 7.16 16.26 0.40
C ASN A 196 6.54 16.95 1.63
N SER A 197 6.75 16.42 2.83
CA SER A 197 6.28 17.04 4.08
C SER A 197 6.91 18.41 4.33
N ALA A 198 8.17 18.58 3.99
CA ALA A 198 8.85 19.85 4.14
C ALA A 198 8.31 20.92 3.16
N LEU A 199 7.92 20.51 1.95
CA LEU A 199 7.27 21.41 0.99
C LEU A 199 5.93 21.94 1.52
N LEU A 200 5.12 21.09 2.17
CA LEU A 200 3.85 21.52 2.75
C LEU A 200 4.01 22.38 3.99
N GLN A 201 5.03 22.14 4.81
CA GLN A 201 5.18 22.82 6.08
C GLN A 201 5.89 24.18 5.97
N TRP A 202 6.87 24.30 5.05
CA TRP A 202 7.81 25.42 5.09
C TRP A 202 8.05 26.12 3.76
N ALA A 203 7.49 25.63 2.65
CA ALA A 203 7.77 26.20 1.35
C ALA A 203 6.82 27.35 1.02
N ALA A 204 7.34 28.56 0.90
CA ALA A 204 6.71 29.60 0.10
C ALA A 204 7.06 29.29 -1.38
N ILE A 205 6.07 28.89 -2.16
CA ILE A 205 6.24 28.56 -3.59
C ILE A 205 5.90 29.82 -4.37
N SER A 206 6.90 30.37 -5.05
CA SER A 206 6.69 31.47 -6.00
C SER A 206 6.81 30.88 -7.42
N PRO A 207 5.72 30.81 -8.20
CA PRO A 207 5.83 30.42 -9.60
C PRO A 207 6.68 31.46 -10.33
N GLN A 208 7.80 31.03 -10.91
CA GLN A 208 8.64 31.90 -11.68
C GLN A 208 7.97 32.16 -13.04
N LYS A 209 7.45 33.37 -13.22
CA LYS A 209 6.90 33.82 -14.48
C LYS A 209 8.00 33.74 -15.55
N ASN A 210 7.75 32.98 -16.59
CA ASN A 210 8.68 32.85 -17.71
C ASN A 210 8.86 34.23 -18.39
N ASN A 211 9.92 34.93 -18.06
CA ASN A 211 10.22 36.28 -18.53
C ASN A 211 10.79 36.28 -19.97
N ASN A 212 10.29 35.37 -20.82
CA ASN A 212 10.77 35.25 -22.21
C ASN A 212 9.99 36.13 -23.20
N ASN A 213 9.16 37.08 -22.71
CA ASN A 213 8.34 37.95 -23.57
C ASN A 213 8.84 39.39 -23.71
N ASP A 214 9.97 39.75 -23.08
CA ASP A 214 10.50 41.12 -23.15
C ASP A 214 11.72 41.29 -24.08
N ARG A 215 11.87 40.40 -25.04
CA ARG A 215 12.86 40.59 -26.14
C ARG A 215 12.14 40.51 -27.49
N LYS A 216 11.35 41.52 -27.80
CA LYS A 216 11.01 41.90 -29.16
C LYS A 216 11.21 43.42 -29.35
#